data_8a3fb7211542411936f6bb0a772a6e17
#
_entry.id   8a3fb7211542411936f6bb0a772a6e17
#
_cell.length_a   1.000
_cell.length_b   1.000
_cell.length_c   1.000
_cell.angle_alpha   90.00
_cell.angle_beta   90.00
_cell.angle_gamma   90.00
#
_symmetry.space_group_name_H-M   'P 1'
#
loop_
_entity.id
_entity.type
_entity.pdbx_description
1 polymer ?
#
loop_
_entity_poly.entity_id
_entity_poly.type
_entity_poly.pdbx_seq_one_letter_code
_entity_poly.pdbx_strand_id
1 'polypeptide(L)'
;MGKVILITGASSGFGKATAELLAQNGHTVYGISRNGVEHPSVHYLPADVRDRSRIETAVAEIVNREQRIDVLINNAGMGIGGAIELAGEEEVRTQMETNFMGCVNLCQTVLPYMRRQGSGKIINISSIGGLMGLPYQGFYSASKFAIEGLSEALSAEVKRFGIRVSIVEPGDFATGFTANRKNSKATMEDPSYGPVFRQSLQLIEKEENGGLNPVKVARKVARIVDCRHPRLHYVVANPEQRLSVLLKRIVPGNVFVDILRGYYRT
;
A
#
# COMPACT_ATOMS: atom_id res chain seq x y z
N MET A 1 25.96 -6.72 5.00
CA MET A 1 26.03 -6.60 3.54
C MET A 1 24.76 -5.92 3.07
N GLY A 2 24.86 -4.90 2.21
CA GLY A 2 23.71 -4.19 1.65
C GLY A 2 22.79 -5.14 0.86
N LYS A 3 21.48 -4.89 0.90
CA LYS A 3 20.47 -5.63 0.13
C LYS A 3 20.09 -4.84 -1.12
N VAL A 4 19.69 -5.52 -2.17
CA VAL A 4 19.06 -4.91 -3.35
C VAL A 4 17.55 -4.88 -3.14
N ILE A 5 16.99 -3.67 -3.10
CA ILE A 5 15.60 -3.41 -2.72
C ILE A 5 14.89 -2.69 -3.86
N LEU A 6 13.76 -3.22 -4.28
CA LEU A 6 12.85 -2.58 -5.22
C LEU A 6 11.62 -2.07 -4.48
N ILE A 7 11.31 -0.78 -4.62
CA ILE A 7 10.14 -0.16 -4.00
C ILE A 7 9.29 0.58 -5.03
N THR A 8 7.98 0.39 -5.01
CA THR A 8 7.04 1.10 -5.89
C THR A 8 6.42 2.32 -5.19
N GLY A 9 6.07 3.35 -5.97
CA GLY A 9 5.53 4.60 -5.42
C GLY A 9 6.57 5.35 -4.59
N ALA A 10 7.85 5.25 -4.96
CA ALA A 10 8.98 5.77 -4.19
C ALA A 10 9.15 7.30 -4.24
N SER A 11 8.35 8.02 -5.05
CA SER A 11 8.49 9.48 -5.23
C SER A 11 7.81 10.32 -4.14
N SER A 12 6.96 9.74 -3.30
CA SER A 12 6.21 10.47 -2.26
C SER A 12 5.84 9.60 -1.07
N GLY A 13 5.33 10.22 -0.01
CA GLY A 13 4.71 9.56 1.14
C GLY A 13 5.57 8.47 1.79
N PHE A 14 4.97 7.33 2.08
CA PHE A 14 5.67 6.19 2.69
C PHE A 14 6.81 5.65 1.82
N GLY A 15 6.57 5.59 0.50
CA GLY A 15 7.56 5.07 -0.45
C GLY A 15 8.85 5.88 -0.44
N LYS A 16 8.73 7.21 -0.52
CA LYS A 16 9.88 8.11 -0.44
C LYS A 16 10.63 7.98 0.88
N ALA A 17 9.91 8.13 2.01
CA ALA A 17 10.53 8.04 3.33
C ALA A 17 11.20 6.66 3.57
N THR A 18 10.63 5.59 3.01
CA THR A 18 11.18 4.24 3.12
C THR A 18 12.43 4.09 2.24
N ALA A 19 12.38 4.55 0.99
CA ALA A 19 13.50 4.47 0.05
C ALA A 19 14.73 5.22 0.59
N GLU A 20 14.53 6.45 1.06
CA GLU A 20 15.58 7.28 1.65
C GLU A 20 16.20 6.63 2.89
N LEU A 21 15.37 6.14 3.83
CA LEU A 21 15.85 5.48 5.04
C LEU A 21 16.65 4.21 4.73
N LEU A 22 16.18 3.39 3.77
CA LEU A 22 16.87 2.16 3.39
C LEU A 22 18.20 2.44 2.68
N ALA A 23 18.26 3.48 1.85
CA ALA A 23 19.50 3.92 1.22
C ALA A 23 20.51 4.43 2.27
N GLN A 24 20.04 5.23 3.27
CA GLN A 24 20.86 5.67 4.40
C GLN A 24 21.40 4.50 5.25
N ASN A 25 20.65 3.40 5.32
CA ASN A 25 21.09 2.18 6.00
C ASN A 25 22.09 1.34 5.18
N GLY A 26 22.56 1.81 4.03
CA GLY A 26 23.56 1.15 3.20
C GLY A 26 22.99 0.04 2.29
N HIS A 27 21.70 0.10 1.95
CA HIS A 27 21.09 -0.77 0.94
C HIS A 27 21.14 -0.12 -0.44
N THR A 28 21.21 -0.93 -1.51
CA THR A 28 21.01 -0.49 -2.88
C THR A 28 19.51 -0.41 -3.15
N VAL A 29 18.97 0.78 -3.37
CA VAL A 29 17.53 1.01 -3.48
C VAL A 29 17.15 1.46 -4.89
N TYR A 30 16.24 0.73 -5.51
CA TYR A 30 15.60 1.06 -6.78
C TYR A 30 14.15 1.49 -6.52
N GLY A 31 13.80 2.69 -6.96
CA GLY A 31 12.46 3.26 -6.82
C GLY A 31 11.71 3.26 -8.15
N ILE A 32 10.53 2.66 -8.20
CA ILE A 32 9.62 2.80 -9.35
C ILE A 32 8.63 3.92 -9.06
N SER A 33 8.53 4.88 -10.00
CA SER A 33 7.52 5.92 -10.02
C SER A 33 7.21 6.35 -11.46
N ARG A 34 6.03 6.93 -11.69
CA ARG A 34 5.60 7.38 -13.04
C ARG A 34 6.48 8.51 -13.57
N ASN A 35 6.89 9.41 -12.69
CA ASN A 35 7.76 10.52 -13.03
C ASN A 35 9.17 10.19 -12.53
N GLY A 36 10.18 10.45 -13.36
CA GLY A 36 11.55 10.36 -12.91
C GLY A 36 11.82 11.33 -11.76
N VAL A 37 12.53 10.85 -10.76
CA VAL A 37 12.98 11.67 -9.62
C VAL A 37 14.49 11.51 -9.54
N GLU A 38 15.22 12.61 -9.49
CA GLU A 38 16.65 12.56 -9.20
C GLU A 38 16.88 12.51 -7.70
N HIS A 39 17.65 11.54 -7.25
CA HIS A 39 18.05 11.42 -5.86
C HIS A 39 19.45 10.82 -5.76
N PRO A 40 20.35 11.36 -4.91
CA PRO A 40 21.75 10.94 -4.88
C PRO A 40 21.96 9.49 -4.43
N SER A 41 21.00 8.90 -3.71
CA SER A 41 21.16 7.58 -3.09
C SER A 41 20.05 6.58 -3.45
N VAL A 42 19.12 6.94 -4.35
CA VAL A 42 18.04 6.06 -4.80
C VAL A 42 18.02 6.07 -6.33
N HIS A 43 18.11 4.90 -6.94
CA HIS A 43 18.03 4.73 -8.39
C HIS A 43 16.57 4.70 -8.84
N TYR A 44 16.11 5.74 -9.53
CA TYR A 44 14.72 5.79 -9.99
C TYR A 44 14.57 5.22 -11.40
N LEU A 45 13.59 4.34 -11.57
CA LEU A 45 13.19 3.75 -12.83
C LEU A 45 11.76 4.22 -13.16
N PRO A 46 11.56 4.96 -14.26
CA PRO A 46 10.25 5.48 -14.63
C PRO A 46 9.36 4.36 -15.16
N ALA A 47 8.32 3.99 -14.38
CA ALA A 47 7.29 3.04 -14.81
C ALA A 47 5.98 3.27 -14.05
N ASP A 48 4.86 2.97 -14.73
CA ASP A 48 3.55 2.82 -14.09
C ASP A 48 3.38 1.36 -13.68
N VAL A 49 2.96 1.11 -12.44
CA VAL A 49 2.74 -0.25 -11.93
C VAL A 49 1.65 -1.01 -12.68
N ARG A 50 0.79 -0.31 -13.43
CA ARG A 50 -0.24 -0.88 -14.30
C ARG A 50 0.33 -1.40 -15.62
N ASP A 51 1.48 -0.89 -16.03
CA ASP A 51 2.17 -1.29 -17.28
C ASP A 51 3.15 -2.43 -17.00
N ARG A 52 2.68 -3.65 -17.24
CA ARG A 52 3.46 -4.87 -17.01
C ARG A 52 4.77 -4.88 -17.81
N SER A 53 4.74 -4.43 -19.06
CA SER A 53 5.93 -4.42 -19.93
C SER A 53 7.02 -3.50 -19.37
N ARG A 54 6.64 -2.31 -18.89
CA ARG A 54 7.57 -1.38 -18.24
C ARG A 54 8.14 -1.95 -16.93
N ILE A 55 7.31 -2.65 -16.15
CA ILE A 55 7.76 -3.34 -14.94
C ILE A 55 8.78 -4.44 -15.27
N GLU A 56 8.50 -5.27 -16.26
CA GLU A 56 9.41 -6.33 -16.71
C GLU A 56 10.76 -5.74 -17.16
N THR A 57 10.75 -4.64 -17.92
CA THR A 57 11.96 -3.92 -18.33
C THR A 57 12.75 -3.39 -17.13
N ALA A 58 12.07 -2.73 -16.18
CA ALA A 58 12.71 -2.18 -14.99
C ALA A 58 13.32 -3.28 -14.09
N VAL A 59 12.62 -4.39 -13.90
CA VAL A 59 13.12 -5.54 -13.12
C VAL A 59 14.31 -6.20 -13.82
N ALA A 60 14.26 -6.35 -15.15
CA ALA A 60 15.37 -6.89 -15.94
C ALA A 60 16.62 -6.00 -15.82
N GLU A 61 16.47 -4.67 -15.85
CA GLU A 61 17.58 -3.74 -15.65
C GLU A 61 18.23 -3.93 -14.28
N ILE A 62 17.43 -4.03 -13.20
CA ILE A 62 17.96 -4.27 -11.84
C ILE A 62 18.74 -5.60 -11.81
N VAL A 63 18.14 -6.67 -12.34
CA VAL A 63 18.76 -8.01 -12.32
C VAL A 63 20.05 -8.03 -13.15
N ASN A 64 20.10 -7.34 -14.28
CA ASN A 64 21.31 -7.24 -15.09
C ASN A 64 22.46 -6.54 -14.36
N ARG A 65 22.15 -5.50 -13.55
CA ARG A 65 23.15 -4.75 -12.78
C ARG A 65 23.58 -5.47 -11.51
N GLU A 66 22.62 -5.93 -10.73
CA GLU A 66 22.84 -6.41 -9.35
C GLU A 66 22.86 -7.93 -9.23
N GLN A 67 22.45 -8.68 -10.26
CA GLN A 67 22.31 -10.14 -10.30
C GLN A 67 21.35 -10.70 -9.23
N ARG A 68 20.60 -9.85 -8.54
CA ARG A 68 19.68 -10.23 -7.45
C ARG A 68 18.62 -9.15 -7.18
N ILE A 69 17.54 -9.57 -6.52
CA ILE A 69 16.58 -8.69 -5.83
C ILE A 69 16.28 -9.35 -4.49
N ASP A 70 16.68 -8.72 -3.40
CA ASP A 70 16.49 -9.27 -2.05
C ASP A 70 15.13 -8.94 -1.46
N VAL A 71 14.63 -7.73 -1.75
CA VAL A 71 13.38 -7.24 -1.20
C VAL A 71 12.57 -6.53 -2.27
N LEU A 72 11.30 -6.88 -2.36
CA LEU A 72 10.27 -6.12 -3.08
C LEU A 72 9.35 -5.44 -2.06
N ILE A 73 9.14 -4.13 -2.20
CA ILE A 73 8.19 -3.36 -1.40
C ILE A 73 7.11 -2.81 -2.34
N ASN A 74 5.93 -3.41 -2.33
CA ASN A 74 4.76 -2.95 -3.05
C ASN A 74 4.07 -1.86 -2.24
N ASN A 75 4.40 -0.61 -2.55
CA ASN A 75 3.87 0.56 -1.84
C ASN A 75 3.01 1.46 -2.72
N ALA A 76 3.14 1.41 -4.04
CA ALA A 76 2.31 2.22 -4.95
C ALA A 76 0.82 2.03 -4.67
N GLY A 77 0.10 3.12 -4.58
CA GLY A 77 -1.33 3.10 -4.33
C GLY A 77 -1.94 4.50 -4.41
N MET A 78 -3.24 4.53 -4.57
CA MET A 78 -4.05 5.74 -4.61
C MET A 78 -5.39 5.51 -3.91
N GLY A 79 -6.12 6.58 -3.62
CA GLY A 79 -7.48 6.55 -3.10
C GLY A 79 -8.45 7.29 -4.00
N ILE A 80 -9.62 6.70 -4.23
CA ILE A 80 -10.78 7.35 -4.81
C ILE A 80 -11.91 7.26 -3.77
N GLY A 81 -12.44 8.41 -3.36
CA GLY A 81 -13.55 8.52 -2.42
C GLY A 81 -14.86 8.77 -3.15
N GLY A 82 -15.94 8.13 -2.69
CA GLY A 82 -17.28 8.31 -3.24
C GLY A 82 -18.25 7.20 -2.82
N ALA A 83 -19.55 7.42 -3.06
CA ALA A 83 -20.59 6.42 -2.86
C ALA A 83 -20.42 5.27 -3.85
N ILE A 84 -20.60 4.04 -3.38
CA ILE A 84 -20.45 2.84 -4.23
C ILE A 84 -21.46 2.87 -5.38
N GLU A 85 -22.69 3.31 -5.13
CA GLU A 85 -23.76 3.40 -6.12
C GLU A 85 -23.42 4.31 -7.31
N LEU A 86 -22.68 5.39 -7.06
CA LEU A 86 -22.40 6.44 -8.03
C LEU A 86 -20.98 6.37 -8.63
N ALA A 87 -20.22 5.34 -8.26
CA ALA A 87 -18.84 5.20 -8.75
C ALA A 87 -18.84 4.82 -10.23
N GLY A 88 -18.13 5.60 -11.04
CA GLY A 88 -17.91 5.30 -12.45
C GLY A 88 -17.02 4.07 -12.65
N GLU A 89 -17.24 3.31 -13.74
CA GLU A 89 -16.44 2.12 -14.07
C GLU A 89 -14.93 2.44 -14.12
N GLU A 90 -14.56 3.58 -14.69
CA GLU A 90 -13.16 4.00 -14.80
C GLU A 90 -12.54 4.32 -13.43
N GLU A 91 -13.31 4.88 -12.48
CA GLU A 91 -12.86 5.11 -11.10
C GLU A 91 -12.53 3.78 -10.41
N VAL A 92 -13.45 2.81 -10.52
CA VAL A 92 -13.28 1.47 -9.96
C VAL A 92 -12.09 0.76 -10.60
N ARG A 93 -12.02 0.76 -11.94
CA ARG A 93 -10.92 0.15 -12.70
C ARG A 93 -9.57 0.75 -12.31
N THR A 94 -9.45 2.08 -12.32
CA THR A 94 -8.20 2.77 -11.96
C THR A 94 -7.76 2.43 -10.52
N GLN A 95 -8.70 2.36 -9.58
CA GLN A 95 -8.42 1.99 -8.19
C GLN A 95 -7.85 0.57 -8.09
N MET A 96 -8.51 -0.39 -8.74
CA MET A 96 -8.11 -1.80 -8.70
C MET A 96 -6.81 -2.05 -9.48
N GLU A 97 -6.66 -1.47 -10.65
CA GLU A 97 -5.46 -1.62 -11.48
C GLU A 97 -4.22 -1.05 -10.78
N THR A 98 -4.35 0.11 -10.13
CA THR A 98 -3.21 0.71 -9.45
C THR A 98 -2.85 -0.04 -8.18
N ASN A 99 -3.83 -0.27 -7.29
CA ASN A 99 -3.56 -0.79 -5.95
C ASN A 99 -3.32 -2.30 -5.95
N PHE A 100 -4.16 -3.06 -6.67
CA PHE A 100 -4.13 -4.51 -6.64
C PHE A 100 -3.34 -5.10 -7.82
N MET A 101 -3.72 -4.79 -9.07
CA MET A 101 -3.03 -5.37 -10.23
C MET A 101 -1.57 -4.91 -10.31
N GLY A 102 -1.27 -3.67 -9.94
CA GLY A 102 0.12 -3.20 -9.80
C GLY A 102 0.94 -4.07 -8.84
N CYS A 103 0.39 -4.42 -7.67
CA CYS A 103 1.02 -5.33 -6.73
C CYS A 103 1.23 -6.73 -7.33
N VAL A 104 0.22 -7.27 -8.03
CA VAL A 104 0.28 -8.57 -8.73
C VAL A 104 1.40 -8.57 -9.78
N ASN A 105 1.45 -7.54 -10.63
CA ASN A 105 2.47 -7.40 -11.68
C ASN A 105 3.88 -7.47 -11.11
N LEU A 106 4.15 -6.71 -10.04
CA LEU A 106 5.47 -6.73 -9.39
C LEU A 106 5.79 -8.09 -8.76
N CYS A 107 4.84 -8.70 -8.04
CA CYS A 107 5.04 -10.02 -7.45
C CYS A 107 5.36 -11.06 -8.52
N GLN A 108 4.57 -11.13 -9.59
CA GLN A 108 4.77 -12.10 -10.68
C GLN A 108 6.09 -11.91 -11.42
N THR A 109 6.53 -10.65 -11.61
CA THR A 109 7.77 -10.36 -12.31
C THR A 109 9.00 -10.66 -11.45
N VAL A 110 8.96 -10.39 -10.13
CA VAL A 110 10.12 -10.56 -9.23
C VAL A 110 10.26 -12.01 -8.71
N LEU A 111 9.16 -12.69 -8.47
CA LEU A 111 9.15 -14.04 -7.88
C LEU A 111 10.03 -15.07 -8.61
N PRO A 112 10.09 -15.15 -9.97
CA PRO A 112 10.97 -16.08 -10.66
C PRO A 112 12.45 -15.89 -10.29
N TYR A 113 12.88 -14.65 -10.06
CA TYR A 113 14.25 -14.32 -9.66
C TYR A 113 14.50 -14.74 -8.20
N MET A 114 13.64 -14.33 -7.27
CA MET A 114 13.75 -14.74 -5.86
C MET A 114 13.71 -16.25 -5.67
N ARG A 115 12.88 -16.95 -6.46
CA ARG A 115 12.82 -18.42 -6.44
C ARG A 115 14.14 -19.06 -6.88
N ARG A 116 14.78 -18.56 -7.95
CA ARG A 116 16.11 -19.04 -8.38
C ARG A 116 17.19 -18.72 -7.35
N GLN A 117 17.09 -17.59 -6.65
CA GLN A 117 17.98 -17.20 -5.55
C GLN A 117 17.82 -18.10 -4.30
N GLY A 118 16.69 -18.81 -4.16
CA GLY A 118 16.35 -19.55 -2.95
C GLY A 118 16.09 -18.65 -1.74
N SER A 119 15.86 -17.35 -1.95
CA SER A 119 15.64 -16.36 -0.88
C SER A 119 14.98 -15.11 -1.43
N GLY A 120 14.26 -14.38 -0.56
CA GLY A 120 13.64 -13.11 -0.90
C GLY A 120 12.67 -12.64 0.19
N LYS A 121 12.29 -11.37 0.11
CA LYS A 121 11.21 -10.80 0.92
C LYS A 121 10.28 -9.97 0.05
N ILE A 122 8.98 -10.12 0.27
CA ILE A 122 7.94 -9.29 -0.32
C ILE A 122 7.23 -8.57 0.83
N ILE A 123 7.16 -7.25 0.77
CA ILE A 123 6.48 -6.42 1.75
C ILE A 123 5.38 -5.65 1.01
N ASN A 124 4.13 -5.99 1.30
CA ASN A 124 2.99 -5.33 0.68
C ASN A 124 2.42 -4.28 1.63
N ILE A 125 2.31 -3.05 1.16
CA ILE A 125 1.70 -1.96 1.94
C ILE A 125 0.18 -1.98 1.69
N SER A 126 -0.53 -2.51 2.65
CA SER A 126 -1.98 -2.52 2.72
C SER A 126 -2.51 -1.24 3.42
N SER A 127 -3.48 -1.40 4.30
CA SER A 127 -4.08 -0.35 5.15
C SER A 127 -4.92 -1.02 6.24
N ILE A 128 -5.26 -0.31 7.31
CA ILE A 128 -6.38 -0.73 8.17
C ILE A 128 -7.70 -0.82 7.38
N GLY A 129 -7.83 -0.07 6.27
CA GLY A 129 -8.91 -0.21 5.30
C GLY A 129 -8.92 -1.54 4.53
N GLY A 130 -7.86 -2.36 4.62
CA GLY A 130 -7.83 -3.75 4.17
C GLY A 130 -8.31 -4.75 5.22
N LEU A 131 -8.54 -4.29 6.45
CA LEU A 131 -9.04 -5.10 7.57
C LEU A 131 -10.50 -4.76 7.91
N MET A 132 -11.00 -3.60 7.46
CA MET A 132 -12.37 -3.14 7.65
C MET A 132 -12.82 -2.27 6.47
N GLY A 133 -14.10 -2.35 6.08
CA GLY A 133 -14.69 -1.50 5.05
C GLY A 133 -14.90 -0.09 5.58
N LEU A 134 -14.37 0.92 4.88
CA LEU A 134 -14.49 2.32 5.25
C LEU A 134 -15.59 2.98 4.42
N PRO A 135 -16.57 3.69 5.06
CA PRO A 135 -17.59 4.44 4.33
C PRO A 135 -16.97 5.41 3.32
N TYR A 136 -17.59 5.53 2.16
CA TYR A 136 -17.13 6.34 1.01
C TYR A 136 -15.72 6.01 0.47
N GLN A 137 -15.12 4.94 0.95
CA GLN A 137 -13.85 4.40 0.47
C GLN A 137 -13.98 2.89 0.12
N GLY A 138 -15.18 2.47 -0.35
CA GLY A 138 -15.51 1.06 -0.57
C GLY A 138 -14.55 0.35 -1.52
N PHE A 139 -14.26 0.94 -2.69
CA PHE A 139 -13.34 0.33 -3.67
C PHE A 139 -11.87 0.42 -3.24
N TYR A 140 -11.49 1.46 -2.49
CA TYR A 140 -10.18 1.49 -1.83
C TYR A 140 -10.04 0.33 -0.85
N SER A 141 -11.01 0.18 0.06
CA SER A 141 -11.02 -0.94 1.00
C SER A 141 -10.98 -2.29 0.28
N ALA A 142 -11.83 -2.49 -0.74
CA ALA A 142 -11.84 -3.72 -1.53
C ALA A 142 -10.46 -4.02 -2.15
N SER A 143 -9.77 -3.00 -2.70
CA SER A 143 -8.41 -3.18 -3.24
C SER A 143 -7.40 -3.59 -2.17
N LYS A 144 -7.54 -3.07 -0.95
CA LYS A 144 -6.65 -3.41 0.17
C LYS A 144 -6.97 -4.78 0.78
N PHE A 145 -8.25 -5.17 0.88
CA PHE A 145 -8.66 -6.54 1.20
C PHE A 145 -8.11 -7.55 0.19
N ALA A 146 -8.13 -7.20 -1.11
CA ALA A 146 -7.54 -8.07 -2.13
C ALA A 146 -6.03 -8.27 -1.93
N ILE A 147 -5.29 -7.24 -1.48
CA ILE A 147 -3.86 -7.35 -1.12
C ILE A 147 -3.67 -8.26 0.10
N GLU A 148 -4.53 -8.17 1.12
CA GLU A 148 -4.47 -9.05 2.30
C GLU A 148 -4.58 -10.51 1.87
N GLY A 149 -5.68 -10.90 1.20
CA GLY A 149 -5.90 -12.27 0.76
C GLY A 149 -4.81 -12.80 -0.19
N LEU A 150 -4.37 -11.97 -1.16
CA LEU A 150 -3.25 -12.30 -2.03
C LEU A 150 -1.97 -12.60 -1.23
N SER A 151 -1.67 -11.76 -0.26
CA SER A 151 -0.42 -11.86 0.49
C SER A 151 -0.39 -13.07 1.42
N GLU A 152 -1.53 -13.40 2.05
CA GLU A 152 -1.68 -14.61 2.86
C GLU A 152 -1.47 -15.88 2.03
N ALA A 153 -2.16 -15.98 0.88
CA ALA A 153 -2.00 -17.10 -0.04
C ALA A 153 -0.56 -17.21 -0.54
N LEU A 154 0.01 -16.11 -1.04
CA LEU A 154 1.38 -16.05 -1.53
C LEU A 154 2.39 -16.48 -0.45
N SER A 155 2.19 -16.06 0.80
CA SER A 155 3.08 -16.44 1.92
C SER A 155 3.17 -17.96 2.10
N ALA A 156 2.07 -18.67 1.94
CA ALA A 156 2.04 -20.14 2.00
C ALA A 156 2.74 -20.77 0.81
N GLU A 157 2.47 -20.28 -0.41
CA GLU A 157 2.99 -20.82 -1.66
C GLU A 157 4.52 -20.72 -1.79
N VAL A 158 5.09 -19.56 -1.39
CA VAL A 158 6.51 -19.25 -1.63
C VAL A 158 7.44 -19.64 -0.49
N LYS A 159 6.90 -20.03 0.66
CA LYS A 159 7.67 -20.38 1.87
C LYS A 159 8.72 -21.43 1.60
N ARG A 160 8.40 -22.46 0.79
CA ARG A 160 9.31 -23.55 0.40
C ARG A 160 10.52 -23.08 -0.42
N PHE A 161 10.45 -21.91 -1.04
CA PHE A 161 11.53 -21.31 -1.80
C PHE A 161 12.39 -20.34 -0.97
N GLY A 162 12.25 -20.32 0.34
CA GLY A 162 12.98 -19.39 1.22
C GLY A 162 12.50 -17.93 1.14
N ILE A 163 11.37 -17.66 0.46
CA ILE A 163 10.80 -16.32 0.32
C ILE A 163 9.83 -16.05 1.47
N ARG A 164 9.87 -14.85 2.02
CA ARG A 164 8.99 -14.38 3.11
C ARG A 164 8.10 -13.26 2.62
N VAL A 165 6.84 -13.30 3.00
CA VAL A 165 5.86 -12.24 2.72
C VAL A 165 5.47 -11.57 4.03
N SER A 166 5.35 -10.24 4.00
CA SER A 166 4.84 -9.44 5.10
C SER A 166 3.87 -8.38 4.58
N ILE A 167 2.87 -8.08 5.37
CA ILE A 167 1.88 -7.05 5.11
C ILE A 167 2.06 -5.96 6.16
N VAL A 168 2.09 -4.72 5.72
CA VAL A 168 2.06 -3.57 6.62
C VAL A 168 0.73 -2.89 6.44
N GLU A 169 -0.01 -2.70 7.54
CA GLU A 169 -1.34 -2.11 7.57
C GLU A 169 -1.28 -0.73 8.27
N PRO A 170 -0.97 0.36 7.53
CA PRO A 170 -0.99 1.69 8.10
C PRO A 170 -2.41 2.15 8.43
N GLY A 171 -2.54 2.93 9.51
CA GLY A 171 -3.69 3.80 9.76
C GLY A 171 -3.53 5.15 9.08
N ASP A 172 -3.95 6.24 9.75
CA ASP A 172 -3.85 7.59 9.22
C ASP A 172 -2.46 8.20 9.47
N PHE A 173 -1.92 8.76 8.41
CA PHE A 173 -0.60 9.36 8.39
C PHE A 173 -0.61 10.65 7.57
N ALA A 174 0.08 11.66 8.07
CA ALA A 174 0.28 12.93 7.38
C ALA A 174 1.20 12.72 6.15
N THR A 175 0.60 12.42 5.01
CA THR A 175 1.28 12.20 3.73
C THR A 175 0.59 12.97 2.61
N GLY A 176 1.21 13.02 1.43
CA GLY A 176 0.53 13.54 0.23
C GLY A 176 -0.64 12.69 -0.28
N PHE A 177 -1.02 11.61 0.41
CA PHE A 177 -2.12 10.73 -0.01
C PHE A 177 -3.45 11.47 -0.04
N THR A 178 -3.75 12.26 1.00
CA THR A 178 -4.96 13.10 1.11
C THR A 178 -5.07 14.08 -0.05
N ALA A 179 -3.99 14.82 -0.32
CA ALA A 179 -3.95 15.80 -1.41
C ALA A 179 -4.06 15.16 -2.81
N ASN A 180 -3.65 13.90 -2.94
CA ASN A 180 -3.70 13.15 -4.20
C ASN A 180 -4.94 12.24 -4.31
N ARG A 181 -5.81 12.20 -3.29
CA ARG A 181 -7.10 11.49 -3.37
C ARG A 181 -7.96 12.14 -4.45
N LYS A 182 -8.55 11.29 -5.28
CA LYS A 182 -9.62 11.71 -6.17
C LYS A 182 -10.96 11.55 -5.46
N ASN A 183 -11.84 12.54 -5.60
CA ASN A 183 -13.20 12.46 -5.08
C ASN A 183 -14.16 12.33 -6.25
N SER A 184 -15.08 11.37 -6.19
CA SER A 184 -16.06 11.15 -7.25
C SER A 184 -16.95 12.37 -7.41
N LYS A 185 -16.93 12.95 -8.63
CA LYS A 185 -17.73 14.12 -8.96
C LYS A 185 -19.24 13.79 -8.88
N ALA A 186 -19.62 12.61 -9.35
CA ALA A 186 -21.01 12.17 -9.30
C ALA A 186 -21.52 12.12 -7.84
N THR A 187 -20.70 11.62 -6.90
CA THR A 187 -21.07 11.63 -5.47
C THR A 187 -21.14 13.04 -4.90
N MET A 188 -20.22 13.92 -5.27
CA MET A 188 -20.19 15.30 -4.78
C MET A 188 -21.40 16.12 -5.20
N GLU A 189 -21.92 15.86 -6.40
CA GLU A 189 -23.05 16.59 -7.01
C GLU A 189 -24.41 15.96 -6.68
N ASP A 190 -24.45 14.72 -6.19
CA ASP A 190 -25.69 14.03 -5.87
C ASP A 190 -26.40 14.65 -4.65
N PRO A 191 -27.70 14.95 -4.72
CA PRO A 191 -28.42 15.61 -3.63
C PRO A 191 -28.57 14.73 -2.37
N SER A 192 -28.55 13.42 -2.50
CA SER A 192 -28.71 12.47 -1.39
C SER A 192 -27.37 12.14 -0.74
N TYR A 193 -26.31 11.90 -1.53
CA TYR A 193 -25.00 11.50 -1.04
C TYR A 193 -24.06 12.69 -0.77
N GLY A 194 -24.12 13.73 -1.59
CA GLY A 194 -23.14 14.82 -1.58
C GLY A 194 -22.99 15.53 -0.24
N PRO A 195 -24.08 15.91 0.48
CA PRO A 195 -23.97 16.55 1.79
C PRO A 195 -23.25 15.68 2.83
N VAL A 196 -23.63 14.41 2.94
CA VAL A 196 -23.08 13.46 3.89
C VAL A 196 -21.62 13.10 3.50
N PHE A 197 -21.37 12.89 2.21
CA PHE A 197 -20.00 12.63 1.71
C PHE A 197 -19.03 13.77 2.05
N ARG A 198 -19.42 15.02 1.81
CA ARG A 198 -18.57 16.18 2.19
C ARG A 198 -18.26 16.22 3.67
N GLN A 199 -19.23 15.90 4.53
CA GLN A 199 -19.03 15.85 5.98
C GLN A 199 -18.07 14.73 6.39
N SER A 200 -18.25 13.52 5.82
CA SER A 200 -17.36 12.40 6.06
C SER A 200 -15.95 12.68 5.52
N LEU A 201 -15.83 13.30 4.34
CA LEU A 201 -14.56 13.67 3.74
C LEU A 201 -13.77 14.66 4.61
N GLN A 202 -14.42 15.67 5.16
CA GLN A 202 -13.77 16.61 6.08
C GLN A 202 -13.19 15.92 7.33
N LEU A 203 -13.91 14.92 7.85
CA LEU A 203 -13.41 14.12 8.98
C LEU A 203 -12.17 13.31 8.56
N ILE A 204 -12.26 12.60 7.43
CA ILE A 204 -11.15 11.79 6.90
C ILE A 204 -9.90 12.65 6.66
N GLU A 205 -10.06 13.79 6.01
CA GLU A 205 -8.95 14.72 5.72
C GLU A 205 -8.33 15.29 6.99
N LYS A 206 -9.15 15.62 7.99
CA LYS A 206 -8.68 16.09 9.30
C LYS A 206 -7.83 15.02 9.99
N GLU A 207 -8.27 13.77 9.98
CA GLU A 207 -7.55 12.68 10.63
C GLU A 207 -6.27 12.32 9.91
N GLU A 208 -6.28 12.24 8.59
CA GLU A 208 -5.09 11.99 7.80
C GLU A 208 -4.06 13.12 7.94
N ASN A 209 -4.48 14.38 7.89
CA ASN A 209 -3.58 15.53 8.07
C ASN A 209 -3.03 15.63 9.49
N GLY A 210 -3.81 15.25 10.50
CA GLY A 210 -3.40 15.13 11.90
C GLY A 210 -2.72 13.80 12.24
N GLY A 211 -2.57 12.93 11.25
CA GLY A 211 -2.08 11.56 11.41
C GLY A 211 -0.61 11.46 11.82
N LEU A 212 -0.16 10.23 11.98
CA LEU A 212 1.21 9.94 12.40
C LEU A 212 2.24 10.34 11.33
N ASN A 213 3.49 10.57 11.74
CA ASN A 213 4.58 10.85 10.80
C ASN A 213 4.92 9.60 9.96
N PRO A 214 4.98 9.71 8.61
CA PRO A 214 5.27 8.59 7.70
C PRO A 214 6.59 7.86 7.98
N VAL A 215 7.54 8.50 8.61
CA VAL A 215 8.81 7.88 9.06
C VAL A 215 8.57 6.69 9.99
N LYS A 216 7.43 6.62 10.72
CA LYS A 216 7.10 5.44 11.55
C LYS A 216 6.86 4.20 10.68
N VAL A 217 6.20 4.35 9.53
CA VAL A 217 6.03 3.25 8.55
C VAL A 217 7.39 2.87 7.97
N ALA A 218 8.18 3.85 7.52
CA ALA A 218 9.53 3.61 6.99
C ALA A 218 10.42 2.83 7.96
N ARG A 219 10.44 3.22 9.25
CA ARG A 219 11.17 2.50 10.31
C ARG A 219 10.65 1.08 10.53
N LYS A 220 9.33 0.86 10.44
CA LYS A 220 8.76 -0.48 10.55
C LYS A 220 9.19 -1.33 9.37
N VAL A 221 9.10 -0.82 8.13
CA VAL A 221 9.54 -1.52 6.92
C VAL A 221 11.03 -1.85 6.99
N ALA A 222 11.88 -0.90 7.39
CA ALA A 222 13.32 -1.14 7.55
C ALA A 222 13.61 -2.30 8.52
N ARG A 223 12.91 -2.34 9.67
CA ARG A 223 13.03 -3.46 10.62
C ARG A 223 12.58 -4.80 10.01
N ILE A 224 11.53 -4.81 9.17
CA ILE A 224 11.09 -6.01 8.46
C ILE A 224 12.13 -6.44 7.43
N VAL A 225 12.72 -5.50 6.70
CA VAL A 225 13.82 -5.75 5.74
C VAL A 225 14.98 -6.47 6.44
N ASP A 226 15.35 -6.06 7.65
CA ASP A 226 16.49 -6.64 8.39
C ASP A 226 16.14 -7.88 9.21
N CYS A 227 14.87 -8.10 9.54
CA CYS A 227 14.43 -9.26 10.31
C CYS A 227 14.61 -10.56 9.52
N ARG A 228 15.28 -11.57 10.11
CA ARG A 228 15.45 -12.87 9.47
C ARG A 228 14.14 -13.64 9.28
N HIS A 229 13.24 -13.55 10.28
CA HIS A 229 11.95 -14.23 10.32
C HIS A 229 10.83 -13.22 10.61
N PRO A 230 10.44 -12.38 9.63
CA PRO A 230 9.39 -11.40 9.86
C PRO A 230 8.03 -12.10 10.03
N ARG A 231 7.14 -11.43 10.78
CA ARG A 231 5.73 -11.83 10.89
C ARG A 231 5.02 -11.53 9.57
N LEU A 232 3.85 -12.12 9.37
CA LEU A 232 3.02 -11.82 8.22
C LEU A 232 2.37 -10.44 8.32
N HIS A 233 1.77 -10.07 9.46
CA HIS A 233 1.01 -8.83 9.65
C HIS A 233 1.67 -7.84 10.61
N TYR A 234 1.61 -6.55 10.25
CA TYR A 234 2.15 -5.42 11.02
C TYR A 234 1.22 -4.20 10.96
N VAL A 235 0.28 -4.10 11.90
CA VAL A 235 -0.54 -2.88 12.05
C VAL A 235 0.31 -1.72 12.59
N VAL A 236 0.39 -0.64 11.81
CA VAL A 236 1.12 0.59 12.16
C VAL A 236 0.13 1.74 12.21
N ALA A 237 -0.46 1.98 13.36
CA ALA A 237 -1.54 2.93 13.55
C ALA A 237 -1.50 3.54 14.97
N ASN A 238 -2.28 4.58 15.20
CA ASN A 238 -2.50 5.13 16.53
C ASN A 238 -3.27 4.14 17.43
N PRO A 239 -3.34 4.34 18.76
CA PRO A 239 -3.99 3.42 19.67
C PRO A 239 -5.49 3.21 19.37
N GLU A 240 -6.20 4.25 18.96
CA GLU A 240 -7.65 4.20 18.66
C GLU A 240 -7.92 3.34 17.43
N GLN A 241 -7.15 3.50 16.38
CA GLN A 241 -7.24 2.70 15.17
C GLN A 241 -6.85 1.24 15.40
N ARG A 242 -5.85 0.99 16.26
CA ARG A 242 -5.52 -0.38 16.68
C ARG A 242 -6.66 -1.02 17.46
N LEU A 243 -7.33 -0.26 18.32
CA LEU A 243 -8.52 -0.71 19.03
C LEU A 243 -9.65 -1.04 18.04
N SER A 244 -9.87 -0.19 17.03
CA SER A 244 -10.89 -0.45 15.98
C SER A 244 -10.61 -1.75 15.22
N VAL A 245 -9.35 -2.02 14.87
CA VAL A 245 -8.95 -3.31 14.26
C VAL A 245 -9.25 -4.49 15.18
N LEU A 246 -9.00 -4.36 16.49
CA LEU A 246 -9.32 -5.40 17.46
C LEU A 246 -10.83 -5.58 17.60
N LEU A 247 -11.60 -4.49 17.75
CA LEU A 247 -13.06 -4.52 17.86
C LEU A 247 -13.68 -5.20 16.64
N LYS A 248 -13.21 -4.91 15.42
CA LYS A 248 -13.66 -5.58 14.19
C LYS A 248 -13.59 -7.11 14.26
N ARG A 249 -12.67 -7.67 15.04
CA ARG A 249 -12.48 -9.12 15.20
C ARG A 249 -13.40 -9.77 16.23
N ILE A 250 -13.87 -8.99 17.21
CA ILE A 250 -14.57 -9.52 18.37
C ILE A 250 -16.05 -9.14 18.45
N VAL A 251 -16.46 -8.02 17.83
CA VAL A 251 -17.88 -7.63 17.83
C VAL A 251 -18.61 -8.17 16.59
N PRO A 252 -19.92 -8.42 16.67
CA PRO A 252 -20.73 -8.79 15.51
C PRO A 252 -20.63 -7.76 14.39
N GLY A 253 -20.61 -8.22 13.13
CA GLY A 253 -20.34 -7.38 11.98
C GLY A 253 -21.30 -6.20 11.81
N ASN A 254 -22.59 -6.39 12.07
CA ASN A 254 -23.61 -5.32 12.06
C ASN A 254 -23.33 -4.25 13.12
N VAL A 255 -22.98 -4.64 14.34
CA VAL A 255 -22.62 -3.71 15.42
C VAL A 255 -21.39 -2.89 15.04
N PHE A 256 -20.38 -3.53 14.45
CA PHE A 256 -19.19 -2.82 14.00
C PHE A 256 -19.49 -1.81 12.87
N VAL A 257 -20.36 -2.19 11.92
CA VAL A 257 -20.81 -1.28 10.85
C VAL A 257 -21.57 -0.08 11.43
N ASP A 258 -22.43 -0.28 12.44
CA ASP A 258 -23.13 0.82 13.11
C ASP A 258 -22.18 1.77 13.86
N ILE A 259 -21.12 1.23 14.47
CA ILE A 259 -20.06 2.03 15.08
C ILE A 259 -19.36 2.89 14.02
N LEU A 260 -18.96 2.30 12.88
CA LEU A 260 -18.33 3.05 11.79
C LEU A 260 -19.27 4.11 11.21
N ARG A 261 -20.55 3.74 11.02
CA ARG A 261 -21.57 4.66 10.53
C ARG A 261 -21.69 5.90 11.44
N GLY A 262 -21.76 5.67 12.75
CA GLY A 262 -21.79 6.77 13.71
C GLY A 262 -20.52 7.63 13.68
N TYR A 263 -19.36 7.00 13.56
CA TYR A 263 -18.08 7.68 13.49
C TYR A 263 -17.94 8.56 12.24
N TYR A 264 -18.26 8.03 11.06
CA TYR A 264 -18.20 8.76 9.78
C TYR A 264 -19.44 9.63 9.52
N ARG A 265 -20.43 9.63 10.43
CA ARG A 265 -21.68 10.39 10.34
C ARG A 265 -22.47 10.10 9.07
N THR A 266 -22.52 8.83 8.68
CA THR A 266 -23.20 8.34 7.47
C THR A 266 -24.60 7.80 7.76
#